data_d3692d4c93a6ce00615cf3347f965b51
#
_entry.id   d3692d4c93a6ce00615cf3347f965b51
#
_cell.length_a   1.000
_cell.length_b   1.000
_cell.length_c   1.000
_cell.angle_alpha   90.00
_cell.angle_beta   90.00
_cell.angle_gamma   90.00
#
_symmetry.space_group_name_H-M   'P 1'
#
loop_
_entity.id
_entity.type
_entity.pdbx_description
1 polymer ?
#
loop_
_entity_poly.entity_id
_entity_poly.type
_entity_poly.pdbx_seq_one_letter_code
_entity_poly.pdbx_strand_id
1 'polypeptide(L)'
;MKPVSIMWSQGVDTAEAQLAVSAVREFLQQIYAVANAAGVALRPTAIRPFGTWYIPSVERGSPYSGTSWYVDTSYDPVRRQVIAERFLDLVREEPWQKRDPHWDIALIDRDLVERVTAPPEPRDSFALGAAVPELGAVISVFRLRGIIRSGQRQAALRRLVLHHFGRVIGLPTTTRGNAIEQVDGQRFCANRCLMSRVATVEQLVGAAGHGGQEPIPLCDQCRHDIVQIFLLRRKSWN
;
A
#
# COMPACT_ATOMS: atom_id res chain seq x y z
N MET A 1 -6.41 -16.31 1.79
CA MET A 1 -5.71 -15.01 1.51
C MET A 1 -4.26 -15.16 1.93
N LYS A 2 -3.34 -14.44 1.29
CA LYS A 2 -1.93 -14.39 1.73
C LYS A 2 -1.82 -13.68 3.09
N PRO A 3 -0.85 -14.03 3.95
CA PRO A 3 -0.49 -13.23 5.11
C PRO A 3 -0.09 -11.81 4.71
N VAL A 4 -0.19 -10.85 5.63
CA VAL A 4 0.24 -9.46 5.43
C VAL A 4 1.41 -9.18 6.36
N SER A 5 2.56 -8.89 5.79
CA SER A 5 3.73 -8.40 6.50
C SER A 5 3.72 -6.88 6.52
N ILE A 6 3.98 -6.27 7.67
CA ILE A 6 4.07 -4.82 7.81
C ILE A 6 5.43 -4.48 8.40
N MET A 7 6.25 -3.77 7.64
CA MET A 7 7.55 -3.29 8.08
C MET A 7 7.61 -1.76 8.01
N TRP A 8 8.51 -1.16 8.80
CA TRP A 8 8.71 0.28 8.74
C TRP A 8 10.17 0.66 9.02
N SER A 9 10.61 1.75 8.42
CA SER A 9 11.96 2.28 8.63
C SER A 9 12.09 2.92 10.01
N GLN A 10 13.32 3.07 10.49
CA GLN A 10 13.63 3.55 11.85
C GLN A 10 13.06 4.93 12.16
N GLY A 11 12.92 5.80 11.17
CA GLY A 11 12.39 7.14 11.35
C GLY A 11 10.86 7.24 11.30
N VAL A 12 10.12 6.13 11.14
CA VAL A 12 8.65 6.10 11.24
C VAL A 12 8.26 6.06 12.72
N ASP A 13 7.37 6.95 13.15
CA ASP A 13 6.91 7.00 14.53
C ASP A 13 6.08 5.76 14.90
N THR A 14 6.17 5.32 16.15
CA THR A 14 5.39 4.18 16.66
C THR A 14 3.90 4.38 16.46
N ALA A 15 3.39 5.59 16.62
CA ALA A 15 1.97 5.90 16.39
C ALA A 15 1.58 5.77 14.91
N GLU A 16 2.46 6.18 13.96
CA GLU A 16 2.26 6.01 12.53
C GLU A 16 2.23 4.51 12.17
N ALA A 17 3.16 3.73 12.70
CA ALA A 17 3.22 2.29 12.50
C ALA A 17 1.99 1.56 13.05
N GLN A 18 1.57 1.87 14.27
CA GLN A 18 0.37 1.29 14.90
C GLN A 18 -0.90 1.65 14.13
N LEU A 19 -1.00 2.88 13.62
CA LEU A 19 -2.11 3.31 12.78
C LEU A 19 -2.18 2.49 11.50
N ALA A 20 -1.05 2.23 10.84
CA ALA A 20 -1.02 1.41 9.63
C ALA A 20 -1.44 -0.03 9.89
N VAL A 21 -0.95 -0.65 10.99
CA VAL A 21 -1.36 -2.00 11.39
C VAL A 21 -2.87 -2.07 11.66
N SER A 22 -3.42 -1.07 12.38
CA SER A 22 -4.85 -0.99 12.67
C SER A 22 -5.68 -0.81 11.40
N ALA A 23 -5.24 0.09 10.51
CA ALA A 23 -5.90 0.33 9.23
C ALA A 23 -5.98 -0.94 8.36
N VAL A 24 -4.88 -1.66 8.24
CA VAL A 24 -4.85 -2.94 7.48
C VAL A 24 -5.80 -3.96 8.12
N ARG A 25 -5.80 -4.08 9.45
CA ARG A 25 -6.70 -5.00 10.17
C ARG A 25 -8.17 -4.69 9.91
N GLU A 26 -8.56 -3.44 10.03
CA GLU A 26 -9.93 -2.99 9.79
C GLU A 26 -10.35 -3.19 8.33
N PHE A 27 -9.45 -2.95 7.39
CA PHE A 27 -9.74 -3.18 5.98
C PHE A 27 -9.94 -4.66 5.67
N LEU A 28 -9.14 -5.54 6.25
CA LEU A 28 -9.35 -6.99 6.15
C LEU A 28 -10.71 -7.40 6.72
N GLN A 29 -11.13 -6.82 7.84
CA GLN A 29 -12.47 -7.07 8.39
C GLN A 29 -13.58 -6.64 7.42
N GLN A 30 -13.42 -5.47 6.77
CA GLN A 30 -14.36 -5.03 5.72
C GLN A 30 -14.39 -5.99 4.53
N ILE A 31 -13.23 -6.48 4.09
CA ILE A 31 -13.13 -7.48 3.02
C ILE A 31 -13.87 -8.76 3.40
N TYR A 32 -13.66 -9.27 4.62
CA TYR A 32 -14.38 -10.46 5.11
C TYR A 32 -15.89 -10.23 5.15
N ALA A 33 -16.34 -9.08 5.63
CA ALA A 33 -17.76 -8.76 5.67
C ALA A 33 -18.38 -8.71 4.28
N VAL A 34 -17.71 -8.05 3.31
CA VAL A 34 -18.17 -7.96 1.92
C VAL A 34 -18.20 -9.34 1.25
N ALA A 35 -17.15 -10.14 1.41
CA ALA A 35 -17.08 -11.47 0.83
C ALA A 35 -18.13 -12.40 1.42
N ASN A 36 -18.29 -12.39 2.75
CA ASN A 36 -19.28 -13.21 3.45
C ASN A 36 -20.70 -12.87 3.07
N ALA A 37 -21.04 -11.58 2.94
CA ALA A 37 -22.35 -11.14 2.47
C ALA A 37 -22.68 -11.63 1.04
N ALA A 38 -21.64 -11.89 0.23
CA ALA A 38 -21.76 -12.47 -1.10
C ALA A 38 -21.66 -14.03 -1.12
N GLY A 39 -21.66 -14.70 0.04
CA GLY A 39 -21.52 -16.14 0.13
C GLY A 39 -20.10 -16.68 -0.12
N VAL A 40 -19.09 -15.82 -0.09
CA VAL A 40 -17.67 -16.19 -0.29
C VAL A 40 -17.00 -16.31 1.07
N ALA A 41 -16.83 -17.54 1.54
CA ALA A 41 -16.11 -17.80 2.79
C ALA A 41 -14.61 -17.61 2.58
N LEU A 42 -14.01 -16.65 3.31
CA LEU A 42 -12.57 -16.41 3.34
C LEU A 42 -11.98 -16.89 4.67
N ARG A 43 -10.84 -17.56 4.60
CA ARG A 43 -10.08 -17.88 5.81
C ARG A 43 -9.41 -16.62 6.35
N PRO A 44 -9.44 -16.39 7.68
CA PRO A 44 -8.70 -15.31 8.29
C PRO A 44 -7.22 -15.37 7.93
N THR A 45 -6.63 -14.21 7.68
CA THR A 45 -5.21 -14.12 7.37
C THR A 45 -4.44 -13.45 8.51
N ALA A 46 -3.18 -13.84 8.68
CA ALA A 46 -2.31 -13.27 9.69
C ALA A 46 -1.81 -11.89 9.25
N ILE A 47 -1.75 -10.96 10.20
CA ILE A 47 -1.02 -9.70 10.07
C ILE A 47 0.23 -9.84 10.92
N ARG A 48 1.39 -9.63 10.30
CA ARG A 48 2.72 -9.81 10.90
C ARG A 48 3.43 -8.45 10.94
N PRO A 49 3.33 -7.69 12.05
CA PRO A 49 4.05 -6.42 12.20
C PRO A 49 5.52 -6.71 12.55
N PHE A 50 6.39 -6.69 11.56
CA PHE A 50 7.82 -6.95 11.74
C PHE A 50 8.60 -5.72 12.25
N GLY A 51 8.09 -4.54 11.99
CA GLY A 51 8.78 -3.32 12.43
C GLY A 51 10.09 -3.06 11.69
N THR A 52 11.02 -2.46 12.41
CA THR A 52 12.42 -2.27 12.01
C THR A 52 13.20 -3.54 12.34
N TRP A 53 12.94 -4.60 11.61
CA TRP A 53 13.60 -5.88 11.85
C TRP A 53 15.03 -5.93 11.26
N TYR A 54 15.84 -6.79 11.81
CA TYR A 54 17.12 -7.18 11.26
C TYR A 54 17.41 -8.64 11.62
N ILE A 55 18.28 -9.29 10.85
CA ILE A 55 18.72 -10.66 11.13
C ILE A 55 20.03 -10.58 11.94
N PRO A 56 20.02 -10.93 13.25
CA PRO A 56 21.19 -10.76 14.12
C PRO A 56 22.46 -11.53 13.69
N SER A 57 22.27 -12.66 12.99
CA SER A 57 23.36 -13.53 12.53
C SER A 57 23.98 -13.08 11.20
N VAL A 58 23.47 -12.00 10.61
CA VAL A 58 23.93 -11.51 9.31
C VAL A 58 24.53 -10.11 9.50
N GLU A 59 25.65 -9.83 8.82
CA GLU A 59 26.28 -8.52 8.84
C GLU A 59 25.29 -7.45 8.37
N ARG A 60 25.24 -6.34 9.10
CA ARG A 60 24.39 -5.18 8.73
C ARG A 60 24.79 -4.66 7.35
N GLY A 61 23.81 -4.45 6.49
CA GLY A 61 24.04 -4.02 5.11
C GLY A 61 24.18 -5.17 4.10
N SER A 62 24.27 -6.41 4.56
CA SER A 62 24.15 -7.57 3.67
C SER A 62 22.76 -7.64 3.02
N PRO A 63 22.64 -8.24 1.83
CA PRO A 63 21.35 -8.40 1.17
C PRO A 63 20.27 -9.00 2.09
N TYR A 64 19.13 -8.32 2.16
CA TYR A 64 17.98 -8.75 2.97
C TYR A 64 18.26 -8.89 4.48
N SER A 65 19.23 -8.15 5.01
CA SER A 65 19.58 -8.22 6.43
C SER A 65 18.61 -7.51 7.37
N GLY A 66 17.73 -6.65 6.85
CA GLY A 66 16.73 -5.92 7.63
C GLY A 66 16.05 -4.81 6.84
N THR A 67 15.07 -4.14 7.44
CA THR A 67 14.27 -3.09 6.79
C THR A 67 15.14 -1.95 6.22
N SER A 68 16.20 -1.55 6.94
CA SER A 68 17.11 -0.48 6.49
C SER A 68 17.78 -0.82 5.15
N TRP A 69 18.12 -2.08 4.93
CA TRP A 69 18.77 -2.50 3.70
C TRP A 69 17.91 -2.22 2.46
N TYR A 70 16.59 -2.45 2.52
CA TYR A 70 15.67 -2.14 1.40
C TYR A 70 15.66 -0.65 1.10
N VAL A 71 15.59 0.17 2.15
CA VAL A 71 15.58 1.64 2.02
C VAL A 71 16.89 2.13 1.43
N ASP A 72 18.03 1.72 1.99
CA ASP A 72 19.36 2.18 1.59
C ASP A 72 19.71 1.72 0.17
N THR A 73 19.36 0.48 -0.21
CA THR A 73 19.62 -0.08 -1.54
C THR A 73 18.78 0.58 -2.62
N SER A 74 17.57 1.04 -2.28
CA SER A 74 16.68 1.72 -3.23
C SER A 74 16.80 3.25 -3.20
N TYR A 75 17.63 3.80 -2.31
CA TYR A 75 17.84 5.25 -2.18
C TYR A 75 18.71 5.81 -3.32
N ASP A 76 18.27 6.93 -3.87
CA ASP A 76 19.05 7.75 -4.81
C ASP A 76 19.61 8.98 -4.07
N PRO A 77 20.93 9.06 -3.84
CA PRO A 77 21.54 10.16 -3.10
C PRO A 77 21.50 11.50 -3.85
N VAL A 78 21.41 11.49 -5.17
CA VAL A 78 21.33 12.71 -5.99
C VAL A 78 19.95 13.35 -5.84
N ARG A 79 18.90 12.53 -5.88
CA ARG A 79 17.51 12.98 -5.69
C ARG A 79 17.11 13.11 -4.22
N ARG A 80 17.85 12.48 -3.34
CA ARG A 80 17.50 12.32 -1.91
C ARG A 80 16.15 11.62 -1.70
N GLN A 81 15.82 10.65 -2.56
CA GLN A 81 14.55 9.94 -2.59
C GLN A 81 14.78 8.44 -2.72
N VAL A 82 13.82 7.67 -2.22
CA VAL A 82 13.74 6.22 -2.47
C VAL A 82 13.04 6.00 -3.80
N ILE A 83 13.61 5.15 -4.66
CA ILE A 83 13.00 4.75 -5.94
C ILE A 83 12.03 3.61 -5.68
N ALA A 84 10.73 3.86 -5.88
CA ALA A 84 9.65 2.95 -5.52
C ALA A 84 9.76 1.59 -6.23
N GLU A 85 10.03 1.60 -7.53
CA GLU A 85 10.18 0.38 -8.34
C GLU A 85 11.33 -0.48 -7.83
N ARG A 86 12.47 0.16 -7.54
CA ARG A 86 13.65 -0.56 -7.01
C ARG A 86 13.34 -1.20 -5.65
N PHE A 87 12.64 -0.48 -4.77
CA PHE A 87 12.22 -1.04 -3.49
C PHE A 87 11.31 -2.26 -3.67
N LEU A 88 10.30 -2.16 -4.53
CA LEU A 88 9.34 -3.24 -4.78
C LEU A 88 9.98 -4.42 -5.54
N ASP A 89 11.00 -4.19 -6.36
CA ASP A 89 11.78 -5.26 -6.98
C ASP A 89 12.58 -6.05 -5.95
N LEU A 90 13.18 -5.36 -4.96
CA LEU A 90 13.86 -6.04 -3.84
C LEU A 90 12.87 -6.91 -3.04
N VAL A 91 11.66 -6.40 -2.77
CA VAL A 91 10.61 -7.19 -2.11
C VAL A 91 10.21 -8.41 -2.95
N ARG A 92 10.14 -8.28 -4.28
CA ARG A 92 9.80 -9.40 -5.18
C ARG A 92 10.85 -10.51 -5.15
N GLU A 93 12.12 -10.13 -5.04
CA GLU A 93 13.25 -11.05 -5.12
C GLU A 93 13.67 -11.64 -3.77
N GLU A 94 13.08 -11.18 -2.68
CA GLU A 94 13.44 -11.68 -1.36
C GLU A 94 13.21 -13.21 -1.22
N PRO A 95 14.10 -13.93 -0.52
CA PRO A 95 14.04 -15.39 -0.44
C PRO A 95 12.75 -15.94 0.18
N TRP A 96 12.18 -15.20 1.15
CA TRP A 96 10.95 -15.65 1.84
C TRP A 96 9.69 -15.40 1.04
N GLN A 97 9.64 -14.45 0.09
CA GLN A 97 8.53 -14.33 -0.85
C GLN A 97 8.34 -15.59 -1.69
N LYS A 98 9.44 -16.23 -2.07
CA LYS A 98 9.42 -17.48 -2.84
C LYS A 98 8.99 -18.67 -1.98
N ARG A 99 9.33 -18.66 -0.68
CA ARG A 99 9.08 -19.76 0.25
C ARG A 99 7.69 -19.69 0.92
N ASP A 100 7.25 -18.51 1.31
CA ASP A 100 5.98 -18.23 1.99
C ASP A 100 5.38 -16.94 1.40
N PRO A 101 4.71 -17.02 0.22
CA PRO A 101 4.18 -15.86 -0.46
C PRO A 101 3.22 -15.05 0.43
N HIS A 102 3.51 -13.77 0.59
CA HIS A 102 2.75 -12.84 1.42
C HIS A 102 2.61 -11.49 0.74
N TRP A 103 1.84 -10.60 1.31
CA TRP A 103 1.75 -9.21 0.90
C TRP A 103 2.59 -8.35 1.84
N ASP A 104 3.42 -7.47 1.29
CA ASP A 104 4.24 -6.55 2.07
C ASP A 104 3.67 -5.15 2.05
N ILE A 105 3.61 -4.54 3.23
CA ILE A 105 3.31 -3.12 3.39
C ILE A 105 4.51 -2.49 4.11
N ALA A 106 5.24 -1.65 3.41
CA ALA A 106 6.38 -0.93 3.96
C ALA A 106 6.05 0.54 4.19
N LEU A 107 6.29 1.05 5.39
CA LEU A 107 6.26 2.48 5.68
C LEU A 107 7.70 2.99 5.74
N ILE A 108 7.99 4.09 5.05
CA ILE A 108 9.32 4.71 5.05
C ILE A 108 9.24 6.18 5.42
N ASP A 109 10.29 6.67 6.10
CA ASP A 109 10.45 8.07 6.51
C ASP A 109 11.21 8.93 5.49
N ARG A 110 11.52 8.36 4.32
CA ARG A 110 12.19 9.03 3.21
C ARG A 110 11.18 9.45 2.15
N ASP A 111 11.51 10.52 1.43
CA ASP A 111 10.70 10.91 0.26
C ASP A 111 10.77 9.83 -0.82
N LEU A 112 9.70 9.69 -1.60
CA LEU A 112 9.54 8.63 -2.57
C LEU A 112 9.39 9.21 -3.97
N VAL A 113 10.01 8.57 -4.95
CA VAL A 113 9.85 8.85 -6.37
C VAL A 113 9.38 7.60 -7.11
N GLU A 114 8.45 7.79 -8.04
CA GLU A 114 7.97 6.74 -8.96
C GLU A 114 8.28 7.18 -10.40
N ARG A 115 8.73 6.23 -11.22
CA ARG A 115 8.93 6.46 -12.64
C ARG A 115 7.63 6.26 -13.40
N VAL A 116 7.13 7.33 -13.96
CA VAL A 116 5.96 7.31 -14.85
C VAL A 116 6.44 6.99 -16.25
N THR A 117 6.03 5.85 -16.78
CA THR A 117 6.43 5.37 -18.13
C THR A 117 5.42 5.75 -19.22
N ALA A 118 4.30 6.37 -18.85
CA ALA A 118 3.26 6.77 -19.78
C ALA A 118 3.70 7.92 -20.69
N PRO A 119 3.19 7.96 -21.95
CA PRO A 119 3.45 9.05 -22.89
C PRO A 119 3.12 10.44 -22.29
N PRO A 120 3.75 11.55 -22.77
CA PRO A 120 4.61 11.58 -23.95
C PRO A 120 6.02 11.05 -23.75
N GLU A 121 6.59 11.16 -22.56
CA GLU A 121 7.93 10.69 -22.24
C GLU A 121 7.99 10.14 -20.81
N PRO A 122 8.82 9.13 -20.55
CA PRO A 122 9.08 8.67 -19.20
C PRO A 122 9.59 9.83 -18.32
N ARG A 123 8.99 10.00 -17.17
CA ARG A 123 9.36 11.04 -16.20
C ARG A 123 9.34 10.50 -14.80
N ASP A 124 10.16 11.08 -13.95
CA ASP A 124 10.12 10.82 -12.52
C ASP A 124 9.12 11.79 -11.87
N SER A 125 8.26 11.28 -11.03
CA SER A 125 7.29 12.05 -10.25
C SER A 125 7.42 11.66 -8.79
N PHE A 126 7.29 12.64 -7.87
CA PHE A 126 7.17 12.28 -6.47
C PHE A 126 5.92 11.41 -6.27
N ALA A 127 6.03 10.47 -5.34
CA ALA A 127 4.92 9.61 -4.95
C ALA A 127 4.72 9.64 -3.44
N LEU A 128 3.47 9.47 -3.01
CA LEU A 128 3.15 9.26 -1.60
C LEU A 128 3.22 7.77 -1.24
N GLY A 129 3.10 6.93 -2.24
CA GLY A 129 3.24 5.49 -2.16
C GLY A 129 3.14 4.87 -3.53
N ALA A 130 3.65 3.65 -3.66
CA ALA A 130 3.53 2.81 -4.84
C ALA A 130 3.12 1.40 -4.44
N ALA A 131 2.41 0.70 -5.31
CA ALA A 131 1.94 -0.65 -5.05
C ALA A 131 2.01 -1.51 -6.30
N VAL A 132 2.43 -2.76 -6.11
CA VAL A 132 2.36 -3.82 -7.11
C VAL A 132 1.31 -4.83 -6.65
N PRO A 133 0.27 -5.09 -7.46
CA PRO A 133 -0.75 -6.09 -7.14
C PRO A 133 -0.11 -7.45 -6.85
N GLU A 134 -0.65 -8.16 -5.87
CA GLU A 134 -0.21 -9.48 -5.40
C GLU A 134 1.19 -9.54 -4.77
N LEU A 135 1.89 -8.40 -4.66
CA LEU A 135 3.21 -8.31 -4.07
C LEU A 135 3.20 -7.45 -2.80
N GLY A 136 3.08 -6.15 -2.96
CA GLY A 136 3.19 -5.25 -1.81
C GLY A 136 3.11 -3.78 -2.19
N ALA A 137 3.29 -2.93 -1.18
CA ALA A 137 3.32 -1.48 -1.32
C ALA A 137 4.43 -0.86 -0.47
N VAL A 138 5.01 0.22 -0.96
CA VAL A 138 5.87 1.14 -0.21
C VAL A 138 5.15 2.47 -0.06
N ILE A 139 5.10 3.01 1.16
CA ILE A 139 4.33 4.21 1.53
C ILE A 139 5.25 5.16 2.28
N SER A 140 5.35 6.40 1.83
CA SER A 140 6.17 7.43 2.45
C SER A 140 5.35 8.26 3.43
N VAL A 141 5.81 8.35 4.69
CA VAL A 141 5.27 9.29 5.67
C VAL A 141 5.93 10.67 5.59
N PHE A 142 7.01 10.81 4.82
CA PHE A 142 7.85 12.01 4.78
C PHE A 142 7.03 13.29 4.51
N ARG A 143 6.26 13.31 3.42
CA ARG A 143 5.47 14.48 3.04
C ARG A 143 4.25 14.72 3.93
N LEU A 144 3.75 13.67 4.61
CA LEU A 144 2.63 13.81 5.56
C LEU A 144 3.02 14.60 6.80
N ARG A 145 4.31 14.65 7.13
CA ARG A 145 4.82 15.42 8.28
C ARG A 145 4.63 16.93 8.13
N GLY A 146 4.46 17.42 6.91
CA GLY A 146 4.07 18.80 6.64
C GLY A 146 2.61 19.14 7.05
N ILE A 147 1.78 18.15 7.35
CA ILE A 147 0.41 18.37 7.82
C ILE A 147 0.44 18.77 9.30
N ILE A 148 0.10 20.03 9.58
CA ILE A 148 0.19 20.62 10.93
C ILE A 148 -0.78 19.94 11.91
N ARG A 149 -2.02 19.71 11.50
CA ARG A 149 -3.04 19.12 12.38
C ARG A 149 -2.87 17.61 12.48
N SER A 150 -2.57 17.09 13.68
CA SER A 150 -2.31 15.67 13.91
C SER A 150 -3.46 14.74 13.46
N GLY A 151 -4.71 15.11 13.73
CA GLY A 151 -5.87 14.33 13.28
C GLY A 151 -5.99 14.24 11.75
N GLN A 152 -5.70 15.33 11.03
CA GLN A 152 -5.67 15.31 9.57
C GLN A 152 -4.53 14.45 9.03
N ARG A 153 -3.35 14.51 9.66
CA ARG A 153 -2.20 13.68 9.32
C ARG A 153 -2.51 12.19 9.52
N GLN A 154 -3.12 11.83 10.63
CA GLN A 154 -3.55 10.45 10.90
C GLN A 154 -4.58 9.97 9.88
N ALA A 155 -5.60 10.78 9.57
CA ALA A 155 -6.60 10.46 8.55
C ALA A 155 -5.97 10.30 7.15
N ALA A 156 -5.03 11.18 6.80
CA ALA A 156 -4.27 11.10 5.54
C ALA A 156 -3.43 9.81 5.45
N LEU A 157 -2.67 9.50 6.49
CA LEU A 157 -1.89 8.26 6.55
C LEU A 157 -2.79 7.02 6.47
N ARG A 158 -3.86 6.98 7.27
CA ARG A 158 -4.82 5.87 7.23
C ARG A 158 -5.37 5.66 5.83
N ARG A 159 -5.83 6.72 5.16
CA ARG A 159 -6.33 6.65 3.78
C ARG A 159 -5.27 6.14 2.83
N LEU A 160 -4.05 6.64 2.93
CA LEU A 160 -2.94 6.24 2.07
C LEU A 160 -2.61 4.76 2.21
N VAL A 161 -2.55 4.26 3.45
CA VAL A 161 -2.34 2.83 3.74
C VAL A 161 -3.46 1.98 3.14
N LEU A 162 -4.72 2.35 3.39
CA LEU A 162 -5.87 1.62 2.88
C LEU A 162 -5.93 1.61 1.36
N HIS A 163 -5.64 2.76 0.72
CA HIS A 163 -5.58 2.89 -0.73
C HIS A 163 -4.54 1.94 -1.33
N HIS A 164 -3.31 1.99 -0.85
CA HIS A 164 -2.23 1.15 -1.39
C HIS A 164 -2.43 -0.33 -1.05
N PHE A 165 -2.94 -0.67 0.13
CA PHE A 165 -3.30 -2.05 0.43
C PHE A 165 -4.42 -2.57 -0.47
N GLY A 166 -5.43 -1.75 -0.78
CA GLY A 166 -6.44 -2.07 -1.78
C GLY A 166 -5.83 -2.39 -3.16
N ARG A 167 -4.83 -1.62 -3.58
CA ARG A 167 -4.09 -1.87 -4.83
C ARG A 167 -3.30 -3.19 -4.78
N VAL A 168 -2.67 -3.50 -3.66
CA VAL A 168 -1.97 -4.79 -3.46
C VAL A 168 -2.93 -5.97 -3.60
N ILE A 169 -4.15 -5.84 -3.13
CA ILE A 169 -5.19 -6.87 -3.31
C ILE A 169 -5.64 -6.97 -4.78
N GLY A 170 -5.46 -5.92 -5.59
CA GLY A 170 -5.85 -5.86 -7.00
C GLY A 170 -7.06 -4.95 -7.29
N LEU A 171 -7.35 -3.96 -6.41
CA LEU A 171 -8.41 -2.98 -6.63
C LEU A 171 -7.89 -1.73 -7.37
N PRO A 172 -8.70 -1.17 -8.29
CA PRO A 172 -9.85 -1.77 -8.94
C PRO A 172 -9.43 -2.90 -9.89
N THR A 173 -10.28 -3.89 -10.11
CA THR A 173 -9.95 -5.05 -10.95
C THR A 173 -9.65 -4.64 -12.40
N THR A 174 -8.77 -5.38 -13.05
CA THR A 174 -8.44 -5.17 -14.48
C THR A 174 -9.60 -5.46 -15.42
N THR A 175 -10.54 -6.30 -14.99
CA THR A 175 -11.74 -6.68 -15.75
C THR A 175 -12.84 -5.64 -15.68
N ARG A 176 -12.79 -4.69 -14.72
CA ARG A 176 -13.80 -3.65 -14.60
C ARG A 176 -13.65 -2.62 -15.72
N GLY A 177 -14.71 -2.45 -16.55
CA GLY A 177 -14.72 -1.50 -17.66
C GLY A 177 -15.32 -0.13 -17.36
N ASN A 178 -16.15 -0.02 -16.29
CA ASN A 178 -16.88 1.20 -15.95
C ASN A 178 -16.31 1.90 -14.70
N ALA A 179 -16.58 3.19 -14.57
CA ALA A 179 -16.11 4.04 -13.46
C ALA A 179 -14.62 3.85 -13.14
N ILE A 180 -13.81 3.82 -14.19
CA ILE A 180 -12.35 3.76 -14.13
C ILE A 180 -11.77 5.04 -14.71
N GLU A 181 -10.87 5.64 -13.96
CA GLU A 181 -9.95 6.65 -14.40
C GLU A 181 -8.59 6.00 -14.67
N GLN A 182 -8.02 6.27 -15.85
CA GLN A 182 -6.71 5.74 -16.23
C GLN A 182 -5.73 6.91 -16.32
N VAL A 183 -4.70 6.87 -15.49
CA VAL A 183 -3.69 7.93 -15.42
C VAL A 183 -2.32 7.27 -15.34
N ASP A 184 -1.42 7.71 -16.22
CA ASP A 184 -0.03 7.24 -16.24
C ASP A 184 0.10 5.70 -16.27
N GLY A 185 -0.79 5.04 -17.01
CA GLY A 185 -0.84 3.57 -17.11
C GLY A 185 -1.46 2.85 -15.90
N GLN A 186 -1.78 3.60 -14.85
CA GLN A 186 -2.42 3.07 -13.65
C GLN A 186 -3.94 3.25 -13.68
N ARG A 187 -4.66 2.33 -13.04
CA ARG A 187 -6.13 2.34 -12.97
C ARG A 187 -6.59 2.76 -11.58
N PHE A 188 -7.54 3.68 -11.52
CA PHE A 188 -8.16 4.19 -10.31
C PHE A 188 -9.67 4.12 -10.41
N CYS A 189 -10.35 4.11 -9.27
CA CYS A 189 -11.81 4.25 -9.26
C CYS A 189 -12.20 5.70 -9.55
N ALA A 190 -13.04 5.93 -10.57
CA ALA A 190 -13.53 7.26 -10.89
C ALA A 190 -14.61 7.78 -9.92
N ASN A 191 -15.18 6.91 -9.07
CA ASN A 191 -16.13 7.32 -8.03
C ASN A 191 -15.39 8.00 -6.87
N ARG A 192 -16.12 8.80 -6.08
CA ARG A 192 -15.63 9.29 -4.79
C ARG A 192 -15.51 8.11 -3.81
N CYS A 193 -14.36 7.47 -3.79
CA CYS A 193 -14.10 6.17 -3.20
C CYS A 193 -12.67 6.11 -2.63
N LEU A 194 -12.44 5.19 -1.69
CA LEU A 194 -11.10 4.90 -1.17
C LEU A 194 -10.09 4.61 -2.30
N MET A 195 -10.53 3.96 -3.38
CA MET A 195 -9.69 3.60 -4.53
C MET A 195 -9.61 4.68 -5.61
N SER A 196 -10.16 5.90 -5.38
CA SER A 196 -9.93 7.04 -6.27
C SER A 196 -8.48 7.51 -6.20
N ARG A 197 -8.03 8.15 -7.28
CA ARG A 197 -6.65 8.66 -7.38
C ARG A 197 -6.29 9.58 -6.22
N VAL A 198 -5.10 9.38 -5.69
CA VAL A 198 -4.47 10.22 -4.67
C VAL A 198 -3.06 10.55 -5.15
N ALA A 199 -2.83 11.75 -5.62
CA ALA A 199 -1.55 12.19 -6.13
C ALA A 199 -0.83 13.20 -5.23
N THR A 200 -1.56 13.94 -4.38
CA THR A 200 -0.98 14.99 -3.55
C THR A 200 -1.47 14.92 -2.10
N VAL A 201 -0.72 15.56 -1.20
CA VAL A 201 -1.08 15.69 0.22
C VAL A 201 -2.39 16.47 0.38
N GLU A 202 -2.61 17.50 -0.44
CA GLU A 202 -3.83 18.32 -0.41
C GLU A 202 -5.05 17.48 -0.75
N GLN A 203 -4.94 16.56 -1.71
CA GLN A 203 -6.02 15.63 -2.06
C GLN A 203 -6.31 14.65 -0.93
N LEU A 204 -5.27 14.18 -0.20
CA LEU A 204 -5.47 13.35 0.99
C LEU A 204 -6.24 14.10 2.08
N VAL A 205 -5.80 15.33 2.40
CA VAL A 205 -6.41 16.16 3.45
C VAL A 205 -7.81 16.61 3.06
N GLY A 206 -8.02 17.08 1.84
CA GLY A 206 -9.33 17.52 1.35
C GLY A 206 -10.38 16.40 1.35
N ALA A 207 -9.96 15.18 1.09
CA ALA A 207 -10.82 14.02 1.13
C ALA A 207 -11.11 13.51 2.56
N ALA A 208 -10.23 13.82 3.53
CA ALA A 208 -10.44 13.46 4.94
C ALA A 208 -11.51 14.34 5.64
N GLY A 209 -12.02 15.38 4.96
CA GLY A 209 -13.03 16.31 5.51
C GLY A 209 -12.46 17.25 6.58
N HIS A 210 -13.20 18.33 6.89
CA HIS A 210 -12.78 19.38 7.83
C HIS A 210 -12.72 18.93 9.29
N GLY A 211 -13.16 17.70 9.63
CA GLY A 211 -13.26 17.19 11.01
C GLY A 211 -12.41 15.97 11.32
N GLY A 212 -11.55 15.51 10.42
CA GLY A 212 -10.79 14.27 10.66
C GLY A 212 -11.65 13.01 10.71
N GLN A 213 -12.88 13.11 10.20
CA GLN A 213 -13.88 12.05 10.23
C GLN A 213 -13.57 10.98 9.16
N GLU A 214 -14.12 9.83 9.40
CA GLU A 214 -14.01 8.52 8.76
C GLU A 214 -13.37 8.45 7.37
N PRO A 215 -12.54 7.44 7.11
CA PRO A 215 -11.96 7.24 5.79
C PRO A 215 -13.08 7.08 4.76
N ILE A 216 -12.88 7.67 3.57
CA ILE A 216 -13.81 7.51 2.46
C ILE A 216 -14.04 6.00 2.24
N PRO A 217 -15.30 5.53 2.27
CA PRO A 217 -15.58 4.11 2.15
C PRO A 217 -15.29 3.60 0.72
N LEU A 218 -15.22 2.29 0.57
CA LEU A 218 -15.29 1.64 -0.73
C LEU A 218 -16.69 1.88 -1.33
N CYS A 219 -16.74 2.29 -2.59
CA CYS A 219 -18.01 2.32 -3.34
C CYS A 219 -18.47 0.90 -3.70
N ASP A 220 -19.73 0.76 -4.09
CA ASP A 220 -20.33 -0.54 -4.40
C ASP A 220 -19.59 -1.29 -5.51
N GLN A 221 -19.03 -0.59 -6.49
CA GLN A 221 -18.24 -1.21 -7.53
C GLN A 221 -16.92 -1.78 -7.01
N CYS A 222 -16.23 -1.08 -6.10
CA CYS A 222 -15.03 -1.62 -5.46
C CYS A 222 -15.35 -2.77 -4.48
N ARG A 223 -16.53 -2.77 -3.85
CA ARG A 223 -17.02 -3.92 -3.07
C ARG A 223 -17.31 -5.11 -3.98
N HIS A 224 -17.93 -4.87 -5.13
CA HIS A 224 -18.14 -5.92 -6.14
C HIS A 224 -16.79 -6.49 -6.64
N ASP A 225 -15.80 -5.64 -6.90
CA ASP A 225 -14.46 -6.07 -7.30
C ASP A 225 -13.83 -7.01 -6.25
N ILE A 226 -13.99 -6.73 -4.95
CA ILE A 226 -13.53 -7.63 -3.87
C ILE A 226 -14.13 -9.03 -4.07
N VAL A 227 -15.43 -9.11 -4.27
CA VAL A 227 -16.11 -10.40 -4.48
C VAL A 227 -15.53 -11.12 -5.70
N GLN A 228 -15.35 -10.42 -6.81
CA GLN A 228 -14.80 -11.00 -8.04
C GLN A 228 -13.36 -11.51 -7.85
N ILE A 229 -12.49 -10.74 -7.20
CA ILE A 229 -11.10 -11.15 -6.92
C ILE A 229 -11.09 -12.49 -6.17
N PHE A 230 -11.88 -12.63 -5.13
CA PHE A 230 -11.84 -13.83 -4.29
C PHE A 230 -12.62 -15.02 -4.87
N LEU A 231 -13.63 -14.78 -5.68
CA LEU A 231 -14.30 -15.84 -6.46
C LEU A 231 -13.37 -16.42 -7.53
N LEU A 232 -12.64 -15.58 -8.25
CA LEU A 232 -11.68 -16.03 -9.27
C LEU A 232 -10.53 -16.82 -8.65
N ARG A 233 -9.98 -16.34 -7.54
CA ARG A 233 -8.91 -17.05 -6.80
C ARG A 233 -9.35 -18.42 -6.29
N ARG A 234 -10.60 -18.55 -5.83
CA ARG A 234 -11.13 -19.86 -5.40
C ARG A 234 -11.14 -20.88 -6.54
N LYS A 235 -11.41 -20.43 -7.78
CA LYS A 235 -11.39 -21.31 -8.97
C LYS A 235 -9.99 -21.76 -9.37
N SER A 236 -8.96 -20.98 -9.06
CA SER A 236 -7.57 -21.32 -9.41
C SER A 236 -6.90 -22.22 -8.36
N TRP A 237 -7.55 -22.51 -7.23
CA TRP A 237 -7.02 -23.32 -6.13
C TRP A 237 -7.68 -24.71 -6.02
N ASN A 238 -8.66 -24.98 -6.87
CA ASN A 238 -9.28 -26.29 -7.11
C ASN A 238 -8.78 -26.89 -8.43
#